data_b0af2fc9d5bcd58d423678c3ab86bbf0
#
_entry.id   b0af2fc9d5bcd58d423678c3ab86bbf0
#
_cell.length_a   1.000
_cell.length_b   1.000
_cell.length_c   1.000
_cell.angle_alpha   90.00
_cell.angle_beta   90.00
_cell.angle_gamma   90.00
#
_symmetry.space_group_name_H-M   'P 1'
#
loop_
_entity.id
_entity.type
_entity.pdbx_description
1 polymer ?
#
loop_
_entity_poly.entity_id
_entity_poly.type
_entity_poly.pdbx_seq_one_letter_code
_entity_poly.pdbx_strand_id
1 'polypeptide(L)'
;MFTFRLQFFNATVQGSNVQTTTKIPQTIKEFYNTTLLENAKEVDLLSQFGKKTPIKGNKVEWRKFNTFAKALTPLTEGVIPDGSTFGMTKIETDVNQYGDYTTVSDRLELEAVDNVIMGATEEMGSACGATFATLTRNKLLTGTNVMYCHKTTDNGNTEGEAVTSRTALDNTCILTPREVSRASTILAKNKAPKINGYYVAIIHPSVMDDLRNTKAWEDYHKHNDTAPIFKGEIGELHGVKFISGVEAKVYKETSKPATYATLFLGKDAFGIVEPKGEGTEMIIKDKSVAGGPLEQFSTIGYKFCHGARILYEERILRVESGSSYGSVDIAN
;
A
#
# COMPACT_ATOMS: atom_id res chain seq x y z
N MET A 1 42.28 -69.60 -3.76
CA MET A 1 41.80 -68.67 -4.77
C MET A 1 40.49 -68.09 -4.23
N PHE A 2 40.57 -66.95 -3.52
CA PHE A 2 39.37 -66.32 -2.91
C PHE A 2 38.78 -65.38 -3.93
N THR A 3 37.57 -65.67 -4.33
CA THR A 3 36.77 -64.80 -5.26
C THR A 3 36.01 -63.80 -4.40
N PHE A 4 36.47 -62.57 -4.36
CA PHE A 4 35.67 -61.47 -3.83
C PHE A 4 34.52 -61.16 -4.81
N ARG A 5 33.29 -61.44 -4.40
CA ARG A 5 32.10 -60.85 -5.07
C ARG A 5 31.88 -59.46 -4.50
N LEU A 6 32.19 -58.42 -5.26
CA LEU A 6 31.65 -57.09 -5.00
C LEU A 6 30.12 -57.16 -5.21
N GLN A 7 29.39 -57.19 -4.12
CA GLN A 7 27.98 -56.83 -4.16
C GLN A 7 27.88 -55.32 -4.33
N PHE A 8 27.57 -54.88 -5.50
CA PHE A 8 27.03 -53.52 -5.68
C PHE A 8 25.70 -53.47 -4.93
N PHE A 9 25.68 -52.89 -3.75
CA PHE A 9 24.47 -52.48 -3.12
C PHE A 9 23.90 -51.31 -3.97
N ASN A 10 23.12 -51.68 -4.94
CA ASN A 10 22.17 -50.77 -5.56
C ASN A 10 21.05 -50.57 -4.52
N ALA A 11 21.38 -49.83 -3.47
CA ALA A 11 20.40 -49.41 -2.49
C ALA A 11 19.53 -48.34 -3.13
N THR A 12 18.66 -48.74 -4.02
CA THR A 12 17.38 -48.04 -4.16
C THR A 12 16.71 -48.22 -2.81
N VAL A 13 16.93 -47.26 -1.91
CA VAL A 13 16.14 -47.14 -0.69
C VAL A 13 14.72 -46.73 -1.11
N GLN A 14 13.99 -47.70 -1.68
CA GLN A 14 12.55 -47.63 -1.82
C GLN A 14 11.91 -48.04 -0.49
N GLY A 15 12.30 -47.37 0.58
CA GLY A 15 11.57 -47.44 1.81
C GLY A 15 10.32 -46.55 1.66
N SER A 16 9.14 -47.11 1.88
CA SER A 16 7.87 -46.38 1.93
C SER A 16 7.86 -45.24 2.96
N ASN A 17 8.89 -45.11 3.75
CA ASN A 17 9.06 -44.14 4.83
C ASN A 17 10.05 -43.01 4.52
N VAL A 18 10.67 -42.95 3.35
CA VAL A 18 11.52 -41.83 2.97
C VAL A 18 10.63 -40.66 2.58
N GLN A 19 10.66 -39.62 3.42
CA GLN A 19 10.05 -38.34 3.09
C GLN A 19 10.93 -37.64 2.06
N THR A 20 10.43 -37.44 0.88
CA THR A 20 11.10 -36.68 -0.21
C THR A 20 10.40 -35.36 -0.41
N THR A 21 11.10 -34.37 -0.96
CA THR A 21 10.52 -33.07 -1.35
C THR A 21 9.31 -33.22 -2.28
N THR A 22 9.25 -34.32 -3.04
CA THR A 22 8.11 -34.69 -3.90
C THR A 22 6.91 -35.20 -3.09
N LYS A 23 7.13 -35.80 -1.90
CA LYS A 23 6.05 -36.30 -1.01
C LYS A 23 5.48 -35.22 -0.09
N ILE A 24 6.23 -34.16 0.18
CA ILE A 24 5.79 -33.01 1.00
C ILE A 24 5.99 -31.67 0.24
N PRO A 25 5.50 -31.56 -1.02
CA PRO A 25 5.67 -30.31 -1.77
C PRO A 25 4.83 -29.16 -1.20
N GLN A 26 3.72 -29.47 -0.53
CA GLN A 26 2.82 -28.49 0.06
C GLN A 26 3.46 -27.74 1.24
N THR A 27 4.14 -28.42 2.13
CA THR A 27 4.77 -27.82 3.31
C THR A 27 5.86 -26.83 2.93
N ILE A 28 6.66 -27.17 1.90
CA ILE A 28 7.70 -26.28 1.38
C ILE A 28 7.07 -25.06 0.71
N LYS A 29 6.06 -25.27 -0.12
CA LYS A 29 5.32 -24.18 -0.78
C LYS A 29 4.66 -23.25 0.23
N GLU A 30 4.06 -23.79 1.28
CA GLU A 30 3.44 -23.01 2.37
C GLU A 30 4.47 -22.17 3.12
N PHE A 31 5.64 -22.71 3.41
CA PHE A 31 6.72 -21.97 4.08
C PHE A 31 7.15 -20.75 3.25
N TYR A 32 7.48 -20.92 1.99
CA TYR A 32 7.91 -19.82 1.12
C TYR A 32 6.78 -18.80 0.87
N ASN A 33 5.54 -19.25 0.71
CA ASN A 33 4.39 -18.35 0.61
C ASN A 33 4.22 -17.50 1.87
N THR A 34 4.43 -18.08 3.06
CA THR A 34 4.31 -17.35 4.32
C THR A 34 5.38 -16.28 4.41
N THR A 35 6.64 -16.60 4.13
CA THR A 35 7.76 -15.65 4.12
C THR A 35 7.54 -14.51 3.13
N LEU A 36 7.11 -14.82 1.91
CA LEU A 36 6.78 -13.81 0.91
C LEU A 36 5.65 -12.88 1.38
N LEU A 37 4.57 -13.44 1.94
CA LEU A 37 3.43 -12.66 2.40
C LEU A 37 3.75 -11.80 3.63
N GLU A 38 4.62 -12.26 4.52
CA GLU A 38 5.08 -11.48 5.68
C GLU A 38 5.87 -10.25 5.21
N ASN A 39 6.84 -10.43 4.35
CA ASN A 39 7.64 -9.33 3.80
C ASN A 39 6.79 -8.36 2.96
N ALA A 40 5.85 -8.86 2.16
CA ALA A 40 4.93 -8.02 1.41
C ALA A 40 4.04 -7.15 2.30
N LYS A 41 3.56 -7.68 3.43
CA LYS A 41 2.73 -6.93 4.39
C LYS A 41 3.48 -5.80 5.11
N GLU A 42 4.79 -5.90 5.24
CA GLU A 42 5.59 -4.83 5.84
C GLU A 42 5.65 -3.58 4.96
N VAL A 43 5.63 -3.76 3.66
CA VAL A 43 5.71 -2.66 2.69
C VAL A 43 4.33 -2.08 2.35
N ASP A 44 3.29 -2.92 2.29
CA ASP A 44 1.94 -2.48 1.92
C ASP A 44 1.14 -1.97 3.11
N LEU A 45 1.25 -0.68 3.36
CA LEU A 45 0.50 0.03 4.41
C LEU A 45 -0.91 0.46 3.97
N LEU A 46 -1.14 0.61 2.67
CA LEU A 46 -2.40 1.13 2.13
C LEU A 46 -3.56 0.14 2.23
N SER A 47 -3.28 -1.15 2.06
CA SER A 47 -4.33 -2.16 2.00
C SER A 47 -5.13 -2.34 3.29
N GLN A 48 -4.56 -1.95 4.43
CA GLN A 48 -5.24 -2.03 5.72
C GLN A 48 -6.42 -1.02 5.85
N PHE A 49 -6.42 0.06 5.07
CA PHE A 49 -7.44 1.13 5.12
C PHE A 49 -8.48 1.04 3.99
N GLY A 50 -8.23 0.21 2.98
CA GLY A 50 -9.16 -0.02 1.89
C GLY A 50 -10.32 -0.94 2.27
N LYS A 51 -11.49 -0.69 1.68
CA LYS A 51 -12.61 -1.63 1.76
C LYS A 51 -12.30 -2.85 0.88
N LYS A 52 -11.95 -3.97 1.52
CA LYS A 52 -11.66 -5.22 0.84
C LYS A 52 -12.94 -5.87 0.33
N THR A 53 -12.95 -6.22 -0.95
CA THR A 53 -14.10 -6.84 -1.60
C THR A 53 -13.68 -8.14 -2.27
N PRO A 54 -14.14 -9.30 -1.76
CA PRO A 54 -13.85 -10.59 -2.39
C PRO A 54 -14.63 -10.73 -3.69
N ILE A 55 -13.97 -11.19 -4.75
CA ILE A 55 -14.60 -11.38 -6.06
C ILE A 55 -14.18 -12.68 -6.73
N LYS A 56 -15.07 -13.17 -7.62
CA LYS A 56 -14.77 -14.15 -8.66
C LYS A 56 -15.05 -13.48 -10.02
N GLY A 57 -14.00 -13.19 -10.79
CA GLY A 57 -14.11 -12.57 -12.11
C GLY A 57 -13.15 -11.40 -12.31
N ASN A 58 -13.17 -10.80 -13.50
CA ASN A 58 -12.24 -9.75 -13.91
C ASN A 58 -12.74 -8.32 -13.68
N LYS A 59 -13.99 -8.13 -13.20
CA LYS A 59 -14.57 -6.81 -12.91
C LYS A 59 -15.23 -6.80 -11.55
N VAL A 60 -15.05 -5.71 -10.83
CA VAL A 60 -15.72 -5.42 -9.56
C VAL A 60 -16.65 -4.24 -9.75
N GLU A 61 -17.82 -4.35 -9.16
CA GLU A 61 -18.82 -3.30 -9.12
C GLU A 61 -19.12 -2.94 -7.68
N TRP A 62 -18.97 -1.66 -7.34
CA TRP A 62 -19.48 -1.08 -6.10
C TRP A 62 -20.68 -0.20 -6.38
N ARG A 63 -21.62 -0.18 -5.47
CA ARG A 63 -22.83 0.63 -5.56
C ARG A 63 -22.81 1.68 -4.46
N LYS A 64 -22.88 2.95 -4.87
CA LYS A 64 -23.02 4.10 -3.97
C LYS A 64 -24.44 4.61 -4.05
N PHE A 65 -25.10 4.71 -2.89
CA PHE A 65 -26.42 5.34 -2.82
C PHE A 65 -26.26 6.84 -2.69
N ASN A 66 -27.08 7.58 -3.44
CA ASN A 66 -27.10 9.03 -3.37
C ASN A 66 -27.79 9.49 -2.09
N THR A 67 -27.26 10.53 -1.47
CA THR A 67 -27.84 11.10 -0.25
C THR A 67 -29.15 11.85 -0.61
N PHE A 68 -30.18 11.62 0.16
CA PHE A 68 -31.41 12.38 0.02
C PHE A 68 -31.23 13.86 0.39
N ALA A 69 -31.96 14.74 -0.31
CA ALA A 69 -32.04 16.13 0.10
C ALA A 69 -32.74 16.27 1.45
N LYS A 70 -32.40 17.32 2.20
CA LYS A 70 -33.05 17.59 3.46
C LYS A 70 -34.49 18.01 3.21
N ALA A 71 -35.46 17.46 3.94
CA ALA A 71 -36.85 17.91 3.94
C ALA A 71 -36.97 19.17 4.81
N LEU A 72 -36.92 20.35 4.18
CA LEU A 72 -36.97 21.64 4.87
C LEU A 72 -38.32 22.30 4.82
N THR A 73 -39.22 21.78 4.01
CA THR A 73 -40.59 22.32 3.85
C THR A 73 -41.52 21.67 4.86
N PRO A 74 -42.25 22.44 5.69
CA PRO A 74 -43.28 21.88 6.58
C PRO A 74 -44.38 21.17 5.76
N LEU A 75 -44.91 20.08 6.31
CA LEU A 75 -46.02 19.37 5.70
C LEU A 75 -47.31 20.16 5.84
N THR A 76 -48.09 20.20 4.77
CA THR A 76 -49.44 20.78 4.80
C THR A 76 -50.43 19.69 5.18
N GLU A 77 -51.32 19.96 6.12
CA GLU A 77 -52.35 19.01 6.56
C GLU A 77 -53.25 18.59 5.39
N GLY A 78 -53.44 17.30 5.23
CA GLY A 78 -54.28 16.73 4.20
C GLY A 78 -53.67 16.67 2.79
N VAL A 79 -52.40 17.10 2.61
CA VAL A 79 -51.69 17.05 1.32
C VAL A 79 -50.57 16.02 1.38
N ILE A 80 -50.58 15.08 0.42
CA ILE A 80 -49.47 14.09 0.29
C ILE A 80 -48.27 14.80 -0.36
N PRO A 81 -47.12 14.87 0.30
CA PRO A 81 -45.91 15.49 -0.27
C PRO A 81 -45.33 14.65 -1.41
N ASP A 82 -44.67 15.32 -2.35
CA ASP A 82 -43.89 14.64 -3.38
C ASP A 82 -42.71 13.86 -2.75
N GLY A 83 -42.61 12.56 -3.05
CA GLY A 83 -41.57 11.69 -2.53
C GLY A 83 -40.21 11.95 -3.18
N SER A 84 -39.12 11.74 -2.43
CA SER A 84 -37.77 11.81 -2.97
C SER A 84 -37.44 10.54 -3.75
N THR A 85 -36.78 10.68 -4.91
CA THR A 85 -36.32 9.55 -5.71
C THR A 85 -34.99 9.00 -5.18
N PHE A 86 -34.90 7.67 -5.11
CA PHE A 86 -33.71 6.97 -4.69
C PHE A 86 -32.76 6.74 -5.87
N GLY A 87 -31.60 7.37 -5.85
CA GLY A 87 -30.58 7.23 -6.90
C GLY A 87 -29.41 6.35 -6.44
N MET A 88 -28.84 5.61 -7.37
CA MET A 88 -27.68 4.75 -7.15
C MET A 88 -26.64 5.00 -8.25
N THR A 89 -25.38 5.21 -7.82
CA THR A 89 -24.24 5.35 -8.74
C THR A 89 -23.40 4.07 -8.71
N LYS A 90 -23.11 3.54 -9.88
CA LYS A 90 -22.27 2.37 -10.10
C LYS A 90 -20.82 2.80 -10.28
N ILE A 91 -19.90 2.16 -9.55
CA ILE A 91 -18.46 2.36 -9.64
C ILE A 91 -17.83 1.02 -10.01
N GLU A 92 -17.13 0.97 -11.13
CA GLU A 92 -16.51 -0.24 -11.65
C GLU A 92 -14.97 -0.13 -11.68
N THR A 93 -14.29 -1.25 -11.52
CA THR A 93 -12.86 -1.37 -11.79
C THR A 93 -12.56 -2.73 -12.39
N ASP A 94 -11.56 -2.76 -13.27
CA ASP A 94 -11.00 -4.00 -13.81
C ASP A 94 -9.97 -4.56 -12.82
N VAL A 95 -9.89 -5.88 -12.77
CA VAL A 95 -8.90 -6.64 -11.99
C VAL A 95 -7.87 -7.18 -12.95
N ASN A 96 -6.63 -6.74 -12.79
CA ASN A 96 -5.50 -7.17 -13.61
C ASN A 96 -4.57 -8.09 -12.82
N GLN A 97 -3.92 -9.00 -13.51
CA GLN A 97 -2.90 -9.87 -12.95
C GLN A 97 -1.51 -9.22 -13.11
N TYR A 98 -0.73 -9.23 -12.05
CA TYR A 98 0.64 -8.73 -11.98
C TYR A 98 1.55 -9.82 -11.45
N GLY A 99 2.81 -9.80 -11.83
CA GLY A 99 3.79 -10.75 -11.33
C GLY A 99 5.16 -10.50 -11.94
N ASP A 100 6.16 -11.03 -11.28
CA ASP A 100 7.54 -10.99 -11.72
C ASP A 100 8.24 -12.29 -11.32
N TYR A 101 9.37 -12.63 -11.98
CA TYR A 101 10.13 -13.82 -11.67
C TYR A 101 11.62 -13.60 -11.90
N THR A 102 12.45 -14.33 -11.15
CA THR A 102 13.89 -14.41 -11.38
C THR A 102 14.31 -15.84 -11.65
N THR A 103 15.44 -16.00 -12.33
CA THR A 103 16.05 -17.29 -12.61
C THR A 103 17.37 -17.43 -11.86
N VAL A 104 17.55 -18.57 -11.22
CA VAL A 104 18.77 -18.93 -10.50
C VAL A 104 19.43 -20.10 -11.22
N SER A 105 20.72 -19.94 -11.60
CA SER A 105 21.45 -21.03 -12.24
C SER A 105 21.91 -22.08 -11.22
N ASP A 106 22.02 -23.33 -11.67
CA ASP A 106 22.52 -24.45 -10.87
C ASP A 106 23.96 -24.23 -10.38
N ARG A 107 24.77 -23.55 -11.18
CA ARG A 107 26.15 -23.19 -10.81
C ARG A 107 26.18 -22.17 -9.69
N LEU A 108 25.32 -21.14 -9.74
CA LEU A 108 25.21 -20.15 -8.66
C LEU A 108 24.76 -20.81 -7.35
N GLU A 109 23.79 -21.71 -7.43
CA GLU A 109 23.28 -22.43 -6.26
C GLU A 109 24.33 -23.38 -5.65
N LEU A 110 25.24 -23.94 -6.50
CA LEU A 110 26.33 -24.80 -6.06
C LEU A 110 27.51 -24.01 -5.45
N GLU A 111 27.83 -22.84 -6.02
CA GLU A 111 28.99 -22.02 -5.62
C GLU A 111 28.65 -21.03 -4.49
N ALA A 112 27.37 -20.70 -4.28
CA ALA A 112 26.95 -19.76 -3.24
C ALA A 112 27.10 -20.37 -1.83
N VAL A 113 27.62 -19.57 -0.92
CA VAL A 113 27.74 -19.91 0.50
C VAL A 113 26.39 -19.80 1.20
N ASP A 114 25.55 -18.86 0.76
CA ASP A 114 24.25 -18.55 1.33
C ASP A 114 23.10 -19.22 0.55
N ASN A 115 21.93 -19.35 1.20
CA ASN A 115 20.74 -19.87 0.55
C ASN A 115 20.13 -18.83 -0.39
N VAL A 116 20.55 -18.84 -1.67
CA VAL A 116 20.13 -17.90 -2.71
C VAL A 116 18.60 -17.93 -2.92
N ILE A 117 17.96 -19.10 -2.81
CA ILE A 117 16.52 -19.26 -2.99
C ILE A 117 15.76 -18.51 -1.89
N MET A 118 16.21 -18.58 -0.65
CA MET A 118 15.56 -17.90 0.47
C MET A 118 15.72 -16.39 0.37
N GLY A 119 16.94 -15.89 0.09
CA GLY A 119 17.16 -14.46 -0.14
C GLY A 119 16.35 -13.92 -1.31
N ALA A 120 16.27 -14.64 -2.43
CA ALA A 120 15.43 -14.26 -3.56
C ALA A 120 13.93 -14.22 -3.19
N THR A 121 13.49 -15.11 -2.31
CA THR A 121 12.09 -15.11 -1.82
C THR A 121 11.76 -13.87 -0.99
N GLU A 122 12.67 -13.49 -0.11
CA GLU A 122 12.51 -12.30 0.75
C GLU A 122 12.47 -11.03 -0.09
N GLU A 123 13.39 -10.86 -1.04
CA GLU A 123 13.41 -9.72 -1.96
C GLU A 123 12.18 -9.68 -2.87
N MET A 124 11.73 -10.82 -3.39
CA MET A 124 10.49 -10.94 -4.17
C MET A 124 9.26 -10.56 -3.34
N GLY A 125 9.25 -10.90 -2.04
CA GLY A 125 8.19 -10.49 -1.11
C GLY A 125 8.12 -8.98 -0.95
N SER A 126 9.26 -8.34 -0.71
CA SER A 126 9.36 -6.89 -0.62
C SER A 126 8.92 -6.20 -1.92
N ALA A 127 9.41 -6.66 -3.08
CA ALA A 127 9.03 -6.15 -4.40
C ALA A 127 7.52 -6.32 -4.69
N CYS A 128 6.93 -7.44 -4.29
CA CYS A 128 5.49 -7.70 -4.39
C CYS A 128 4.69 -6.66 -3.58
N GLY A 129 5.09 -6.41 -2.32
CA GLY A 129 4.46 -5.43 -1.45
C GLY A 129 4.58 -4.01 -2.01
N ALA A 130 5.76 -3.60 -2.48
CA ALA A 130 6.01 -2.30 -3.10
C ALA A 130 5.16 -2.11 -4.37
N THR A 131 5.05 -3.15 -5.21
CA THR A 131 4.21 -3.13 -6.42
C THR A 131 2.75 -2.92 -6.05
N PHE A 132 2.24 -3.67 -5.07
CA PHE A 132 0.86 -3.57 -4.60
C PHE A 132 0.55 -2.17 -4.04
N ALA A 133 1.43 -1.65 -3.17
CA ALA A 133 1.32 -0.31 -2.61
C ALA A 133 1.34 0.78 -3.69
N THR A 134 2.26 0.66 -4.66
CA THR A 134 2.38 1.61 -5.78
C THR A 134 1.15 1.62 -6.68
N LEU A 135 0.60 0.45 -7.03
CA LEU A 135 -0.62 0.34 -7.83
C LEU A 135 -1.82 0.97 -7.13
N THR A 136 -1.99 0.67 -5.84
CA THR A 136 -3.05 1.27 -5.02
C THR A 136 -2.86 2.78 -4.91
N ARG A 137 -1.67 3.25 -4.55
CA ARG A 137 -1.32 4.65 -4.45
C ARG A 137 -1.63 5.42 -5.74
N ASN A 138 -1.19 4.89 -6.89
CA ASN A 138 -1.40 5.54 -8.17
C ASN A 138 -2.89 5.71 -8.51
N LYS A 139 -3.73 4.77 -8.09
CA LYS A 139 -5.20 4.91 -8.22
C LYS A 139 -5.76 5.97 -7.26
N LEU A 140 -5.27 6.07 -6.03
CA LEU A 140 -5.71 7.09 -5.08
C LEU A 140 -5.28 8.50 -5.50
N LEU A 141 -4.14 8.63 -6.17
CA LEU A 141 -3.65 9.91 -6.70
C LEU A 141 -4.47 10.45 -7.88
N THR A 142 -5.36 9.67 -8.48
CA THR A 142 -6.30 10.17 -9.50
C THR A 142 -7.44 11.00 -8.90
N GLY A 143 -7.58 11.03 -7.57
CA GLY A 143 -8.58 11.83 -6.88
C GLY A 143 -8.45 13.32 -7.16
N THR A 144 -9.59 14.01 -7.22
CA THR A 144 -9.68 15.43 -7.58
C THR A 144 -9.60 16.38 -6.39
N ASN A 145 -9.78 15.83 -5.17
CA ASN A 145 -9.74 16.62 -3.93
C ASN A 145 -8.29 16.85 -3.51
N VAL A 146 -7.76 18.02 -3.82
CA VAL A 146 -6.34 18.36 -3.61
C VAL A 146 -6.22 19.66 -2.82
N MET A 147 -5.28 19.71 -1.90
CA MET A 147 -4.87 20.88 -1.15
C MET A 147 -3.35 21.08 -1.31
N TYR A 148 -2.93 22.31 -1.46
CA TYR A 148 -1.50 22.68 -1.52
C TYR A 148 -1.11 23.38 -0.23
N CYS A 149 0.06 23.03 0.33
CA CYS A 149 0.59 23.68 1.52
C CYS A 149 1.02 25.11 1.21
N HIS A 150 0.82 26.01 2.17
CA HIS A 150 1.27 27.38 2.07
C HIS A 150 2.80 27.47 2.20
N LYS A 151 3.39 28.52 1.65
CA LYS A 151 4.77 28.85 1.94
C LYS A 151 4.90 29.13 3.45
N THR A 152 6.03 28.76 4.00
CA THR A 152 6.31 28.95 5.41
C THR A 152 7.66 29.59 5.61
N THR A 153 7.82 30.31 6.70
CA THR A 153 9.10 30.82 7.19
C THR A 153 9.33 30.29 8.60
N ASP A 154 10.55 30.42 9.10
CA ASP A 154 10.90 29.99 10.47
C ASP A 154 10.58 28.51 10.73
N ASN A 155 11.06 27.62 9.84
CA ASN A 155 10.84 26.16 9.91
C ASN A 155 9.35 25.77 10.11
N GLY A 156 8.45 26.44 9.40
CA GLY A 156 7.02 26.11 9.45
C GLY A 156 6.24 26.78 10.58
N ASN A 157 6.87 27.63 11.39
CA ASN A 157 6.18 28.31 12.49
C ASN A 157 5.37 29.54 12.03
N THR A 158 5.75 30.14 10.91
CA THR A 158 5.04 31.29 10.34
C THR A 158 4.50 30.95 8.95
N GLU A 159 3.18 31.12 8.77
CA GLU A 159 2.50 30.90 7.50
C GLU A 159 2.70 32.12 6.57
N GLY A 160 3.04 31.86 5.33
CA GLY A 160 3.20 32.85 4.27
C GLY A 160 2.09 32.76 3.22
N GLU A 161 2.46 32.94 1.96
CA GLU A 161 1.53 33.00 0.83
C GLU A 161 0.87 31.64 0.54
N ALA A 162 -0.40 31.69 0.13
CA ALA A 162 -1.13 30.53 -0.34
C ALA A 162 -0.60 30.05 -1.71
N VAL A 163 -0.42 28.76 -1.87
CA VAL A 163 -0.04 28.11 -3.11
C VAL A 163 -1.25 27.40 -3.72
N THR A 164 -1.46 27.55 -5.02
CA THR A 164 -2.64 27.02 -5.73
C THR A 164 -2.30 25.95 -6.77
N SER A 165 -1.03 25.68 -6.99
CA SER A 165 -0.58 24.69 -7.97
C SER A 165 0.67 23.95 -7.51
N ARG A 166 0.84 22.70 -7.96
CA ARG A 166 2.04 21.92 -7.69
C ARG A 166 3.32 22.59 -8.18
N THR A 167 3.26 23.25 -9.34
CA THR A 167 4.43 23.90 -9.96
C THR A 167 4.95 25.09 -9.17
N ALA A 168 4.17 25.65 -8.26
CA ALA A 168 4.53 26.75 -7.39
C ALA A 168 5.01 26.32 -5.99
N LEU A 169 4.98 25.01 -5.71
CA LEU A 169 5.53 24.44 -4.48
C LEU A 169 7.08 24.48 -4.54
N ASP A 170 7.66 24.82 -3.42
CA ASP A 170 9.10 24.81 -3.18
C ASP A 170 9.45 24.19 -1.81
N ASN A 171 10.72 24.18 -1.44
CA ASN A 171 11.17 23.57 -0.17
C ASN A 171 10.61 24.29 1.06
N THR A 172 10.06 25.51 0.92
CA THR A 172 9.47 26.26 2.03
C THR A 172 8.02 25.91 2.26
N CYS A 173 7.36 25.21 1.34
CA CYS A 173 5.96 24.80 1.41
C CYS A 173 5.80 23.51 2.25
N ILE A 174 6.35 23.47 3.46
CA ILE A 174 6.33 22.28 4.30
C ILE A 174 4.94 22.02 4.89
N LEU A 175 4.68 20.73 5.20
CA LEU A 175 3.46 20.34 5.90
C LEU A 175 3.54 20.76 7.37
N THR A 176 2.68 21.69 7.80
CA THR A 176 2.63 22.20 9.16
C THR A 176 1.44 21.65 9.94
N PRO A 177 1.45 21.71 11.28
CA PRO A 177 0.28 21.35 12.10
C PRO A 177 -1.00 22.09 11.71
N ARG A 178 -0.89 23.34 11.25
CA ARG A 178 -2.03 24.12 10.76
C ARG A 178 -2.62 23.56 9.48
N GLU A 179 -1.77 23.10 8.54
CA GLU A 179 -2.23 22.42 7.32
C GLU A 179 -2.90 21.08 7.63
N VAL A 180 -2.40 20.35 8.62
CA VAL A 180 -3.07 19.12 9.10
C VAL A 180 -4.45 19.45 9.67
N SER A 181 -4.59 20.51 10.46
CA SER A 181 -5.88 20.96 10.97
C SER A 181 -6.85 21.37 9.85
N ARG A 182 -6.36 22.03 8.79
CA ARG A 182 -7.15 22.36 7.60
C ARG A 182 -7.60 21.09 6.88
N ALA A 183 -6.70 20.15 6.68
CA ALA A 183 -7.02 18.86 6.02
C ALA A 183 -8.11 18.10 6.80
N SER A 184 -7.97 17.98 8.12
CA SER A 184 -8.98 17.33 8.97
C SER A 184 -10.32 18.06 8.92
N THR A 185 -10.31 19.40 8.87
CA THR A 185 -11.51 20.24 8.76
C THR A 185 -12.21 20.04 7.42
N ILE A 186 -11.47 19.94 6.29
CA ILE A 186 -12.04 19.68 4.97
C ILE A 186 -12.74 18.32 4.95
N LEU A 187 -12.10 17.27 5.47
CA LEU A 187 -12.72 15.95 5.57
C LEU A 187 -13.97 15.96 6.46
N ALA A 188 -13.93 16.70 7.58
CA ALA A 188 -15.09 16.85 8.46
C ALA A 188 -16.24 17.60 7.80
N LYS A 189 -15.96 18.69 7.05
CA LYS A 189 -16.97 19.41 6.25
C LYS A 189 -17.62 18.50 5.19
N ASN A 190 -16.85 17.63 4.60
CA ASN A 190 -17.33 16.62 3.65
C ASN A 190 -18.04 15.45 4.35
N LYS A 191 -18.22 15.50 5.66
CA LYS A 191 -18.85 14.45 6.49
C LYS A 191 -18.18 13.07 6.31
N ALA A 192 -16.87 13.06 6.09
CA ALA A 192 -16.12 11.83 6.00
C ALA A 192 -16.12 11.10 7.37
N PRO A 193 -16.53 9.82 7.43
CA PRO A 193 -16.46 9.07 8.68
C PRO A 193 -15.01 8.77 9.04
N LYS A 194 -14.71 8.76 10.32
CA LYS A 194 -13.38 8.48 10.87
C LYS A 194 -13.14 6.97 10.98
N ILE A 195 -11.88 6.57 10.92
CA ILE A 195 -11.41 5.20 11.17
C ILE A 195 -10.99 5.13 12.63
N ASN A 196 -11.68 4.34 13.44
CA ASN A 196 -11.42 4.21 14.89
C ASN A 196 -11.33 5.56 15.64
N GLY A 197 -12.12 6.54 15.23
CA GLY A 197 -12.14 7.87 15.83
C GLY A 197 -11.19 8.90 15.22
N TYR A 198 -10.32 8.50 14.30
CA TYR A 198 -9.31 9.33 13.66
C TYR A 198 -9.39 9.31 12.14
N TYR A 199 -8.85 10.33 11.48
CA TYR A 199 -8.45 10.23 10.09
C TYR A 199 -7.04 9.64 10.02
N VAL A 200 -6.68 9.03 8.91
CA VAL A 200 -5.36 8.44 8.70
C VAL A 200 -4.64 9.22 7.61
N ALA A 201 -3.41 9.61 7.86
CA ALA A 201 -2.55 10.26 6.88
C ALA A 201 -1.34 9.36 6.57
N ILE A 202 -1.14 9.04 5.28
CA ILE A 202 0.03 8.32 4.80
C ILE A 202 1.00 9.34 4.25
N ILE A 203 2.16 9.45 4.89
CA ILE A 203 3.14 10.51 4.71
C ILE A 203 4.52 9.93 4.35
N HIS A 204 5.26 10.66 3.53
CA HIS A 204 6.67 10.33 3.25
C HIS A 204 7.56 10.63 4.47
N PRO A 205 8.61 9.82 4.75
CA PRO A 205 9.51 10.06 5.87
C PRO A 205 10.10 11.47 5.92
N SER A 206 10.52 12.03 4.77
CA SER A 206 11.08 13.37 4.67
C SER A 206 10.10 14.47 5.13
N VAL A 207 8.83 14.37 4.73
CA VAL A 207 7.78 15.33 5.15
C VAL A 207 7.43 15.13 6.62
N MET A 208 7.51 13.89 7.12
CA MET A 208 7.27 13.59 8.51
C MET A 208 8.35 14.18 9.42
N ASP A 209 9.61 14.15 8.97
CA ASP A 209 10.71 14.78 9.71
C ASP A 209 10.49 16.30 9.84
N ASP A 210 10.16 16.97 8.74
CA ASP A 210 9.83 18.40 8.76
C ASP A 210 8.67 18.71 9.71
N LEU A 211 7.60 17.90 9.68
CA LEU A 211 6.45 18.10 10.58
C LEU A 211 6.83 17.95 12.05
N ARG A 212 7.69 16.97 12.38
CA ARG A 212 8.18 16.73 13.74
C ARG A 212 9.05 17.87 14.27
N ASN A 213 9.81 18.52 13.40
CA ASN A 213 10.69 19.62 13.72
C ASN A 213 9.93 20.96 13.95
N THR A 214 8.60 20.97 13.76
CA THR A 214 7.78 22.15 14.09
C THR A 214 7.55 22.25 15.59
N LYS A 215 7.67 23.48 16.13
CA LYS A 215 7.47 23.75 17.57
C LYS A 215 6.08 23.29 18.07
N ALA A 216 5.05 23.46 17.25
CA ALA A 216 3.70 23.05 17.62
C ALA A 216 3.55 21.51 17.75
N TRP A 217 4.29 20.72 16.97
CA TRP A 217 4.36 19.27 17.14
C TRP A 217 5.04 18.87 18.44
N GLU A 218 6.20 19.48 18.73
CA GLU A 218 6.95 19.21 19.96
C GLU A 218 6.12 19.54 21.20
N ASP A 219 5.45 20.70 21.23
CA ASP A 219 4.64 21.13 22.36
C ASP A 219 3.43 20.24 22.59
N TYR A 220 2.81 19.74 21.52
CA TYR A 220 1.68 18.79 21.61
C TYR A 220 2.10 17.45 22.21
N HIS A 221 3.24 16.90 21.79
CA HIS A 221 3.70 15.58 22.23
C HIS A 221 4.41 15.58 23.58
N LYS A 222 4.87 16.72 24.09
CA LYS A 222 5.39 16.82 25.46
C LYS A 222 4.36 16.45 26.54
N HIS A 223 3.07 16.53 26.22
CA HIS A 223 1.98 16.32 27.17
C HIS A 223 1.08 15.13 26.84
N ASN A 224 1.21 14.50 25.68
CA ASN A 224 0.35 13.40 25.22
C ASN A 224 1.18 12.21 24.75
N ASP A 225 1.26 11.18 25.59
CA ASP A 225 1.82 9.89 25.23
C ASP A 225 0.66 8.98 24.76
N THR A 226 0.43 8.91 23.46
CA THR A 226 -0.67 8.13 22.87
C THR A 226 -0.14 6.80 22.36
N ALA A 227 -0.71 5.67 22.84
CA ALA A 227 -0.34 4.36 22.37
C ALA A 227 -0.72 4.17 20.88
N PRO A 228 0.15 3.56 20.06
CA PRO A 228 -0.13 3.31 18.64
C PRO A 228 -1.30 2.33 18.46
N ILE A 229 -2.25 2.66 17.57
CA ILE A 229 -3.40 1.82 17.22
C ILE A 229 -3.15 1.09 15.90
N PHE A 230 -2.37 1.68 15.01
CA PHE A 230 -2.09 1.11 13.69
C PHE A 230 -0.62 0.69 13.55
N LYS A 231 -0.36 -0.35 12.76
CA LYS A 231 1.01 -0.74 12.40
C LYS A 231 1.70 0.43 11.66
N GLY A 232 2.88 0.84 12.14
CA GLY A 232 3.64 1.95 11.56
C GLY A 232 3.14 3.35 11.94
N GLU A 233 2.20 3.46 12.90
CA GLU A 233 1.79 4.76 13.44
C GLU A 233 2.95 5.45 14.14
N ILE A 234 3.14 6.73 13.81
CA ILE A 234 4.25 7.54 14.34
C ILE A 234 3.76 8.54 15.37
N GLY A 235 2.54 9.01 15.25
CA GLY A 235 1.96 10.00 16.15
C GLY A 235 0.60 10.48 15.69
N GLU A 236 -0.02 11.28 16.54
CA GLU A 236 -1.34 11.84 16.33
C GLU A 236 -1.29 13.37 16.43
N LEU A 237 -2.01 14.06 15.55
CA LEU A 237 -2.17 15.49 15.59
C LEU A 237 -3.53 15.91 15.01
N HIS A 238 -4.28 16.76 15.72
CA HIS A 238 -5.60 17.27 15.28
C HIS A 238 -6.59 16.18 14.85
N GLY A 239 -6.58 15.03 15.52
CA GLY A 239 -7.45 13.90 15.20
C GLY A 239 -7.08 13.18 13.91
N VAL A 240 -5.83 13.31 13.48
CA VAL A 240 -5.21 12.59 12.36
C VAL A 240 -4.06 11.74 12.90
N LYS A 241 -4.04 10.47 12.54
CA LYS A 241 -2.94 9.55 12.83
C LYS A 241 -2.03 9.42 11.60
N PHE A 242 -0.74 9.54 11.83
CA PHE A 242 0.27 9.51 10.79
C PHE A 242 0.93 8.14 10.70
N ILE A 243 1.03 7.65 9.47
CA ILE A 243 1.74 6.43 9.13
C ILE A 243 2.80 6.80 8.09
N SER A 244 4.06 6.51 8.40
CA SER A 244 5.15 6.74 7.45
C SER A 244 5.23 5.60 6.46
N GLY A 245 5.31 5.93 5.19
CA GLY A 245 5.52 4.97 4.11
C GLY A 245 6.47 5.53 3.07
N VAL A 246 7.54 4.80 2.78
CA VAL A 246 8.51 5.15 1.73
C VAL A 246 7.82 5.20 0.36
N GLU A 247 6.79 4.38 0.18
CA GLU A 247 5.99 4.33 -1.04
C GLU A 247 5.01 5.51 -1.21
N ALA A 248 4.99 6.50 -0.27
CA ALA A 248 4.24 7.74 -0.50
C ALA A 248 4.80 8.50 -1.71
N LYS A 249 3.90 9.04 -2.56
CA LYS A 249 4.30 9.61 -3.87
C LYS A 249 5.19 10.83 -3.73
N VAL A 250 6.31 10.78 -4.42
CA VAL A 250 7.23 11.90 -4.63
C VAL A 250 7.18 12.29 -6.11
N TYR A 251 6.92 13.57 -6.38
CA TYR A 251 6.99 14.13 -7.73
C TYR A 251 8.28 14.96 -7.81
N LYS A 252 9.03 14.81 -8.90
CA LYS A 252 10.20 15.65 -9.18
C LYS A 252 10.21 16.04 -10.64
N GLU A 253 10.17 17.32 -10.89
CA GLU A 253 10.35 17.91 -12.21
C GLU A 253 11.82 18.31 -12.38
N THR A 254 12.28 18.35 -13.63
CA THR A 254 13.64 18.79 -13.94
C THR A 254 13.86 20.22 -13.42
N SER A 255 14.93 20.42 -12.66
CA SER A 255 15.33 21.71 -12.06
C SER A 255 14.42 22.26 -10.96
N LYS A 256 13.49 21.46 -10.42
CA LYS A 256 12.66 21.84 -9.26
C LYS A 256 12.90 20.91 -8.08
N PRO A 257 12.65 21.39 -6.85
CA PRO A 257 12.64 20.51 -5.69
C PRO A 257 11.54 19.46 -5.80
N ALA A 258 11.73 18.34 -5.12
CA ALA A 258 10.72 17.30 -5.03
C ALA A 258 9.50 17.80 -4.26
N THR A 259 8.32 17.41 -4.71
CA THR A 259 7.05 17.66 -4.03
C THR A 259 6.41 16.34 -3.64
N TYR A 260 5.76 16.31 -2.50
CA TYR A 260 5.26 15.09 -1.88
C TYR A 260 3.74 15.12 -1.80
N ALA A 261 3.14 13.95 -2.00
CA ALA A 261 1.70 13.79 -1.83
C ALA A 261 1.40 13.00 -0.55
N THR A 262 0.89 13.67 0.45
CA THR A 262 0.36 13.06 1.66
C THR A 262 -1.12 12.76 1.45
N LEU A 263 -1.53 11.50 1.65
CA LEU A 263 -2.91 11.05 1.48
C LEU A 263 -3.63 11.01 2.82
N PHE A 264 -4.64 11.86 3.01
CA PHE A 264 -5.53 11.84 4.15
C PHE A 264 -6.78 11.03 3.81
N LEU A 265 -7.07 10.03 4.63
CA LEU A 265 -8.08 9.01 4.38
C LEU A 265 -9.13 8.99 5.49
N GLY A 266 -10.40 8.97 5.09
CA GLY A 266 -11.53 8.59 5.92
C GLY A 266 -11.89 7.12 5.74
N LYS A 267 -12.86 6.65 6.51
CA LYS A 267 -13.34 5.26 6.45
C LYS A 267 -13.99 4.95 5.09
N ASP A 268 -13.68 3.78 4.54
CA ASP A 268 -14.21 3.28 3.26
C ASP A 268 -14.03 4.26 2.09
N ALA A 269 -12.94 5.01 2.08
CA ALA A 269 -12.64 6.00 1.05
C ALA A 269 -12.40 5.35 -0.31
N PHE A 270 -11.77 4.19 -0.34
CA PHE A 270 -11.45 3.42 -1.53
C PHE A 270 -11.70 1.92 -1.33
N GLY A 271 -11.88 1.20 -2.43
CA GLY A 271 -12.01 -0.25 -2.45
C GLY A 271 -10.78 -0.91 -3.04
N ILE A 272 -10.41 -2.05 -2.46
CA ILE A 272 -9.39 -2.96 -2.95
C ILE A 272 -10.06 -4.29 -3.24
N VAL A 273 -9.66 -4.91 -4.33
CA VAL A 273 -10.16 -6.22 -4.72
C VAL A 273 -9.28 -7.30 -4.11
N GLU A 274 -9.90 -8.25 -3.41
CA GLU A 274 -9.27 -9.49 -3.00
C GLU A 274 -9.90 -10.65 -3.79
N PRO A 275 -9.22 -11.19 -4.82
CA PRO A 275 -9.76 -12.29 -5.59
C PRO A 275 -9.90 -13.54 -4.70
N LYS A 276 -11.09 -14.13 -4.69
CA LYS A 276 -11.37 -15.31 -3.88
C LYS A 276 -10.73 -16.55 -4.52
N GLY A 277 -9.68 -17.07 -3.88
CA GLY A 277 -8.95 -18.24 -4.34
C GLY A 277 -7.76 -17.94 -5.26
N GLU A 278 -7.52 -16.69 -5.64
CA GLU A 278 -6.37 -16.23 -6.42
C GLU A 278 -5.67 -15.07 -5.71
N GLY A 279 -5.30 -15.28 -4.45
CA GLY A 279 -4.47 -14.33 -3.70
C GLY A 279 -3.04 -14.25 -4.26
N THR A 280 -2.16 -13.56 -3.55
CA THR A 280 -0.73 -13.56 -3.86
C THR A 280 -0.19 -14.98 -3.77
N GLU A 281 0.36 -15.49 -4.87
CA GLU A 281 0.92 -16.83 -4.96
C GLU A 281 2.40 -16.75 -5.34
N MET A 282 3.24 -17.43 -4.58
CA MET A 282 4.62 -17.68 -4.95
C MET A 282 4.72 -18.94 -5.81
N ILE A 283 5.50 -18.85 -6.86
CA ILE A 283 5.70 -19.95 -7.82
C ILE A 283 7.19 -20.25 -7.87
N ILE A 284 7.57 -21.42 -7.35
CA ILE A 284 8.92 -21.96 -7.47
C ILE A 284 8.85 -23.14 -8.44
N LYS A 285 9.69 -23.11 -9.47
CA LYS A 285 9.88 -24.24 -10.38
C LYS A 285 11.32 -24.70 -10.30
N ASP A 286 11.48 -25.96 -9.95
CA ASP A 286 12.78 -26.62 -9.90
C ASP A 286 13.39 -26.80 -11.29
N LYS A 287 14.68 -27.10 -11.31
CA LYS A 287 15.48 -27.34 -12.52
C LYS A 287 14.83 -28.33 -13.51
N SER A 288 14.19 -29.37 -12.98
CA SER A 288 13.49 -30.38 -13.78
C SER A 288 12.29 -29.84 -14.55
N VAL A 289 11.70 -28.72 -14.14
CA VAL A 289 10.52 -28.11 -14.75
C VAL A 289 10.88 -26.86 -15.55
N ALA A 290 11.80 -26.07 -15.06
CA ALA A 290 12.15 -24.75 -15.62
C ALA A 290 13.48 -24.74 -16.37
N GLY A 291 14.38 -25.68 -16.07
CA GLY A 291 15.79 -25.66 -16.48
C GLY A 291 16.09 -26.01 -17.94
N GLY A 292 15.07 -26.33 -18.74
CA GLY A 292 15.25 -26.73 -20.14
C GLY A 292 15.91 -28.12 -20.29
N PRO A 293 16.47 -28.45 -21.46
CA PRO A 293 17.01 -29.78 -21.73
C PRO A 293 18.21 -30.22 -20.86
N LEU A 294 18.90 -29.25 -20.26
CA LEU A 294 20.08 -29.49 -19.42
C LEU A 294 19.83 -29.19 -17.94
N GLU A 295 18.59 -28.87 -17.58
CA GLU A 295 18.19 -28.58 -16.17
C GLU A 295 19.07 -27.56 -15.44
N GLN A 296 19.49 -26.48 -16.13
CA GLN A 296 20.52 -25.56 -15.67
C GLN A 296 20.03 -24.42 -14.77
N PHE A 297 18.72 -24.24 -14.63
CA PHE A 297 18.18 -23.16 -13.81
C PHE A 297 16.84 -23.48 -13.16
N SER A 298 16.63 -22.91 -12.01
CA SER A 298 15.35 -22.84 -11.29
C SER A 298 14.73 -21.46 -11.42
N THR A 299 13.42 -21.32 -11.28
CA THR A 299 12.72 -20.06 -11.32
C THR A 299 11.94 -19.81 -10.05
N ILE A 300 12.02 -18.58 -9.55
CA ILE A 300 11.29 -18.10 -8.39
C ILE A 300 10.52 -16.87 -8.84
N GLY A 301 9.23 -16.82 -8.56
CA GLY A 301 8.40 -15.69 -8.95
C GLY A 301 7.15 -15.58 -8.09
N TYR A 302 6.50 -14.43 -8.19
CA TYR A 302 5.21 -14.19 -7.58
C TYR A 302 4.19 -13.76 -8.62
N LYS A 303 2.93 -13.99 -8.35
CA LYS A 303 1.81 -13.40 -9.09
C LYS A 303 0.68 -13.06 -8.14
N PHE A 304 -0.04 -12.00 -8.45
CA PHE A 304 -1.25 -11.60 -7.75
C PHE A 304 -2.21 -10.88 -8.67
N CYS A 305 -3.47 -10.86 -8.29
CA CYS A 305 -4.49 -10.07 -8.97
C CYS A 305 -4.80 -8.82 -8.15
N HIS A 306 -4.83 -7.66 -8.79
CA HIS A 306 -5.07 -6.38 -8.13
C HIS A 306 -6.05 -5.51 -8.89
N GLY A 307 -6.88 -4.82 -8.12
CA GLY A 307 -7.75 -3.75 -8.59
C GLY A 307 -8.08 -2.80 -7.45
N ALA A 308 -7.93 -1.52 -7.65
CA ALA A 308 -8.27 -0.50 -6.67
C ALA A 308 -9.07 0.64 -7.32
N ARG A 309 -9.99 1.24 -6.57
CA ARG A 309 -10.81 2.37 -7.02
C ARG A 309 -11.20 3.26 -5.86
N ILE A 310 -11.23 4.57 -6.10
CA ILE A 310 -11.83 5.52 -5.17
C ILE A 310 -13.35 5.32 -5.15
N LEU A 311 -13.92 5.10 -3.97
CA LEU A 311 -15.36 4.93 -3.78
C LEU A 311 -16.04 6.27 -3.45
N TYR A 312 -15.37 7.08 -2.62
CA TYR A 312 -15.89 8.37 -2.18
C TYR A 312 -14.79 9.41 -2.24
N GLU A 313 -14.88 10.31 -3.22
CA GLU A 313 -13.93 11.43 -3.38
C GLU A 313 -13.93 12.34 -2.14
N GLU A 314 -15.08 12.50 -1.49
CA GLU A 314 -15.25 13.35 -0.32
C GLU A 314 -14.49 12.84 0.92
N ARG A 315 -14.06 11.57 0.91
CA ARG A 315 -13.36 10.89 2.02
C ARG A 315 -11.86 10.80 1.82
N ILE A 316 -11.36 11.29 0.69
CA ILE A 316 -9.93 11.35 0.37
C ILE A 316 -9.56 12.81 0.17
N LEU A 317 -8.44 13.20 0.75
CA LEU A 317 -7.80 14.48 0.49
C LEU A 317 -6.32 14.24 0.23
N ARG A 318 -5.84 14.70 -0.92
CA ARG A 318 -4.42 14.73 -1.25
C ARG A 318 -3.84 16.08 -0.88
N VAL A 319 -2.91 16.10 0.06
CA VAL A 319 -2.17 17.30 0.44
C VAL A 319 -0.81 17.25 -0.23
N GLU A 320 -0.52 18.26 -1.05
CA GLU A 320 0.77 18.37 -1.72
C GLU A 320 1.63 19.41 -1.01
N SER A 321 2.84 18.99 -0.63
CA SER A 321 3.81 19.80 0.11
C SER A 321 5.20 19.70 -0.50
N GLY A 322 6.07 20.65 -0.20
CA GLY A 322 7.51 20.51 -0.30
C GLY A 322 8.09 19.84 0.94
N SER A 323 9.41 19.80 1.01
CA SER A 323 10.18 19.34 2.16
C SER A 323 11.58 19.94 2.10
N SER A 324 12.24 20.07 3.26
CA SER A 324 13.65 20.44 3.36
C SER A 324 14.56 19.49 2.59
N TYR A 325 14.14 18.22 2.40
CA TYR A 325 14.82 17.18 1.64
C TYR A 325 14.54 17.21 0.13
N GLY A 326 13.71 18.14 -0.36
CA GLY A 326 13.24 18.17 -1.75
C GLY A 326 14.35 18.28 -2.82
N SER A 327 15.55 18.75 -2.46
CA SER A 327 16.71 18.77 -3.36
C SER A 327 17.34 17.39 -3.55
N VAL A 328 17.28 16.52 -2.55
CA VAL A 328 17.96 15.21 -2.50
C VAL A 328 17.06 14.09 -2.98
N ASP A 329 15.79 14.09 -2.58
CA ASP A 329 14.86 13.01 -2.87
C ASP A 329 14.57 12.88 -4.38
N ILE A 330 14.33 11.63 -4.80
CA ILE A 330 14.08 11.22 -6.18
C ILE A 330 12.59 10.86 -6.34
N ALA A 331 12.04 11.10 -7.52
CA ALA A 331 10.67 10.69 -7.84
C ALA A 331 10.53 9.16 -7.81
N ASN A 332 9.38 8.68 -7.30
CA ASN A 332 9.05 7.25 -7.22
C ASN A 332 7.77 6.88 -8.00
#